data_4c5313709c720da579252e2e5abe105d
#
_entry.id   4c5313709c720da579252e2e5abe105d
#
_cell.length_a   1.000
_cell.length_b   1.000
_cell.length_c   1.000
_cell.angle_alpha   90.00
_cell.angle_beta   90.00
_cell.angle_gamma   90.00
#
_symmetry.space_group_name_H-M   'P 1'
#
loop_
_entity.id
_entity.type
_entity.pdbx_description
1 polymer ?
#
loop_
_entity_poly.entity_id
_entity_poly.type
_entity_poly.pdbx_seq_one_letter_code
_entity_poly.pdbx_strand_id
1 'polypeptide(L)'
;MNDVVLQARGLVKEFGGLRAVDSLDFTLRRGELRCVIGPNGAGKSTLFKLLTGQLKPTAGTIHFKGVDVARLQPHEIARAGIGIKFQVPRVYDGLSVAENLWLSARFRHGVAGAGAIVDRVLAEIGLVERRASLAGHLSHGDRQWVEIGMVLTSDPDLVLLDEPTAGMTHAEARRTADLVREMNRRATLIVVAHDMDFVRNIAGYVTVLHRGAVLAEGTMEEIRANDVVRDIYLGKRPRARS
;
A
#
# COMPACT_ATOMS: atom_id res chain seq x y z
N MET A 1 14.67 14.93 -15.82
CA MET A 1 13.85 15.26 -14.63
C MET A 1 13.99 14.10 -13.64
N ASN A 2 14.09 14.39 -12.34
CA ASN A 2 14.24 13.33 -11.33
C ASN A 2 12.90 12.58 -11.20
N ASP A 3 12.84 11.35 -11.71
CA ASP A 3 11.64 10.51 -11.77
C ASP A 3 11.34 9.81 -10.43
N VAL A 4 12.13 10.08 -9.41
CA VAL A 4 11.99 9.49 -8.07
C VAL A 4 10.88 10.21 -7.30
N VAL A 5 9.86 9.47 -6.91
CA VAL A 5 8.73 9.96 -6.11
C VAL A 5 8.97 9.79 -4.63
N LEU A 6 9.49 8.62 -4.22
CA LEU A 6 9.80 8.32 -2.83
C LEU A 6 11.21 7.72 -2.73
N GLN A 7 11.98 8.19 -1.76
CA GLN A 7 13.29 7.66 -1.46
C GLN A 7 13.50 7.57 0.04
N ALA A 8 13.83 6.37 0.53
CA ALA A 8 14.36 6.14 1.88
C ALA A 8 15.84 5.78 1.77
N ARG A 9 16.67 6.32 2.65
CA ARG A 9 18.12 6.05 2.69
C ARG A 9 18.56 5.72 4.10
N GLY A 10 19.27 4.59 4.25
CA GLY A 10 19.82 4.12 5.51
C GLY A 10 18.77 4.01 6.60
N LEU A 11 17.53 3.63 6.24
CA LEU A 11 16.39 3.67 7.15
C LEU A 11 16.54 2.62 8.25
N VAL A 12 16.50 3.05 9.50
CA VAL A 12 16.57 2.17 10.68
C VAL A 12 15.37 2.40 11.58
N LYS A 13 14.78 1.30 12.07
CA LYS A 13 13.84 1.33 13.18
C LYS A 13 14.17 0.27 14.19
N GLU A 14 14.40 0.72 15.40
CA GLU A 14 14.77 -0.12 16.55
C GLU A 14 13.70 -0.04 17.64
N PHE A 15 13.40 -1.17 18.26
CA PHE A 15 12.49 -1.31 19.39
C PHE A 15 13.19 -2.15 20.47
N GLY A 16 13.56 -1.52 21.59
CA GLY A 16 14.18 -2.24 22.70
C GLY A 16 15.37 -3.13 22.33
N GLY A 17 16.25 -2.65 21.43
CA GLY A 17 17.41 -3.38 20.94
C GLY A 17 17.14 -4.30 19.72
N LEU A 18 15.87 -4.54 19.35
CA LEU A 18 15.52 -5.28 18.13
C LEU A 18 15.42 -4.32 16.94
N ARG A 19 16.24 -4.52 15.91
CA ARG A 19 16.12 -3.79 14.65
C ARG A 19 15.06 -4.43 13.75
N ALA A 20 13.90 -3.79 13.67
CA ALA A 20 12.79 -4.21 12.82
C ALA A 20 12.94 -3.74 11.36
N VAL A 21 13.68 -2.64 11.15
CA VAL A 21 14.18 -2.19 9.84
C VAL A 21 15.65 -1.83 10.07
N ASP A 22 16.54 -2.34 9.22
CA ASP A 22 18.00 -2.21 9.37
C ASP A 22 18.64 -1.73 8.10
N SER A 23 19.11 -0.48 8.14
CA SER A 23 19.86 0.20 7.06
C SER A 23 19.22 0.06 5.67
N LEU A 24 17.89 0.16 5.62
CA LEU A 24 17.12 -0.10 4.42
C LEU A 24 17.16 1.09 3.47
N ASP A 25 17.60 0.85 2.24
CA ASP A 25 17.46 1.76 1.11
C ASP A 25 16.26 1.33 0.26
N PHE A 26 15.44 2.29 -0.16
CA PHE A 26 14.26 2.05 -0.97
C PHE A 26 14.01 3.24 -1.89
N THR A 27 13.87 2.99 -3.18
CA THR A 27 13.61 4.03 -4.17
C THR A 27 12.42 3.64 -5.03
N LEU A 28 11.46 4.55 -5.18
CA LEU A 28 10.24 4.39 -5.96
C LEU A 28 10.15 5.46 -7.03
N ARG A 29 9.90 5.05 -8.27
CA ARG A 29 9.77 5.95 -9.42
C ARG A 29 8.30 6.29 -9.70
N ARG A 30 8.07 7.39 -10.39
CA ARG A 30 6.72 7.82 -10.79
C ARG A 30 6.05 6.77 -11.68
N GLY A 31 4.78 6.46 -11.38
CA GLY A 31 3.99 5.47 -12.12
C GLY A 31 4.37 4.02 -11.83
N GLU A 32 5.33 3.78 -10.95
CA GLU A 32 5.72 2.43 -10.56
C GLU A 32 4.67 1.79 -9.64
N LEU A 33 4.39 0.49 -9.85
CA LEU A 33 3.67 -0.36 -8.92
C LEU A 33 4.68 -1.30 -8.27
N ARG A 34 4.99 -1.02 -7.01
CA ARG A 34 5.94 -1.79 -6.21
C ARG A 34 5.21 -2.68 -5.23
N CYS A 35 5.41 -3.99 -5.33
CA CYS A 35 4.98 -4.92 -4.30
C CYS A 35 6.10 -5.15 -3.27
N VAL A 36 5.77 -5.02 -1.99
CA VAL A 36 6.68 -5.34 -0.87
C VAL A 36 6.22 -6.65 -0.25
N ILE A 37 7.04 -7.68 -0.38
CA ILE A 37 6.77 -9.02 0.14
C ILE A 37 7.85 -9.45 1.14
N GLY A 38 7.61 -10.53 1.86
CA GLY A 38 8.56 -11.07 2.84
C GLY A 38 7.83 -11.95 3.87
N PRO A 39 8.54 -12.82 4.58
CA PRO A 39 7.95 -13.64 5.63
C PRO A 39 7.42 -12.77 6.80
N ASN A 40 6.70 -13.41 7.73
CA ASN A 40 6.28 -12.75 8.96
C ASN A 40 7.53 -12.29 9.75
N GLY A 41 7.47 -11.07 10.29
CA GLY A 41 8.63 -10.47 10.97
C GLY A 41 9.71 -9.89 10.06
N ALA A 42 9.54 -9.89 8.73
CA ALA A 42 10.53 -9.34 7.79
C ALA A 42 10.70 -7.81 7.87
N GLY A 43 9.80 -7.09 8.55
CA GLY A 43 9.86 -5.63 8.66
C GLY A 43 8.84 -4.88 7.78
N LYS A 44 8.00 -5.58 6.99
CA LYS A 44 7.03 -4.98 6.06
C LYS A 44 6.11 -3.94 6.72
N SER A 45 5.40 -4.32 7.78
CA SER A 45 4.48 -3.44 8.49
C SER A 45 5.22 -2.30 9.20
N THR A 46 6.47 -2.52 9.62
CA THR A 46 7.31 -1.45 10.19
C THR A 46 7.71 -0.46 9.12
N LEU A 47 8.17 -0.92 7.96
CA LEU A 47 8.46 -0.07 6.80
C LEU A 47 7.22 0.73 6.40
N PHE A 48 6.06 0.09 6.27
CA PHE A 48 4.79 0.75 5.96
C PHE A 48 4.49 1.89 6.96
N LYS A 49 4.60 1.61 8.27
CA LYS A 49 4.35 2.60 9.32
C LYS A 49 5.37 3.75 9.31
N LEU A 50 6.60 3.51 8.91
CA LEU A 50 7.61 4.56 8.72
C LEU A 50 7.26 5.46 7.53
N LEU A 51 6.91 4.88 6.38
CA LEU A 51 6.53 5.61 5.17
C LEU A 51 5.24 6.43 5.35
N THR A 52 4.36 6.01 6.27
CA THR A 52 3.09 6.66 6.58
C THR A 52 3.14 7.61 7.78
N GLY A 53 4.33 7.80 8.39
CA GLY A 53 4.53 8.68 9.56
C GLY A 53 3.93 8.20 10.87
N GLN A 54 3.36 6.98 10.91
CA GLN A 54 2.87 6.35 12.14
C GLN A 54 4.01 5.99 13.12
N LEU A 55 5.19 5.73 12.55
CA LEU A 55 6.42 5.55 13.30
C LEU A 55 7.46 6.54 12.81
N LYS A 56 8.27 7.03 13.73
CA LYS A 56 9.45 7.82 13.40
C LYS A 56 10.65 6.89 13.23
N PRO A 57 11.52 7.10 12.23
CA PRO A 57 12.75 6.33 12.11
C PRO A 57 13.69 6.60 13.29
N THR A 58 14.48 5.60 13.66
CA THR A 58 15.58 5.75 14.61
C THR A 58 16.78 6.44 13.94
N ALA A 59 17.02 6.11 12.67
CA ALA A 59 18.02 6.75 11.82
C ALA A 59 17.59 6.67 10.34
N GLY A 60 18.27 7.40 9.48
CA GLY A 60 17.99 7.50 8.05
C GLY A 60 16.98 8.59 7.70
N THR A 61 16.66 8.70 6.42
CA THR A 61 15.80 9.75 5.86
C THR A 61 14.72 9.15 4.96
N ILE A 62 13.59 9.85 4.84
CA ILE A 62 12.52 9.53 3.89
C ILE A 62 12.15 10.81 3.15
N HIS A 63 12.36 10.83 1.83
CA HIS A 63 12.01 11.97 0.99
C HIS A 63 10.86 11.59 0.05
N PHE A 64 9.82 12.40 0.03
CA PHE A 64 8.73 12.34 -0.93
C PHE A 64 8.76 13.58 -1.81
N LYS A 65 8.90 13.40 -3.14
CA LYS A 65 9.07 14.50 -4.10
C LYS A 65 10.19 15.47 -3.70
N GLY A 66 11.28 14.96 -3.11
CA GLY A 66 12.42 15.75 -2.66
C GLY A 66 12.27 16.42 -1.29
N VAL A 67 11.09 16.34 -0.65
CA VAL A 67 10.83 16.89 0.69
C VAL A 67 11.03 15.81 1.74
N ASP A 68 11.77 16.11 2.80
CA ASP A 68 11.92 15.19 3.94
C ASP A 68 10.59 15.06 4.70
N VAL A 69 10.05 13.84 4.69
CA VAL A 69 8.78 13.51 5.35
C VAL A 69 8.97 12.63 6.59
N ALA A 70 10.21 12.26 6.95
CA ALA A 70 10.51 11.33 8.03
C ALA A 70 9.96 11.77 9.40
N ARG A 71 9.80 13.07 9.61
CA ARG A 71 9.31 13.65 10.86
C ARG A 71 7.88 14.18 10.81
N LEU A 72 7.24 14.15 9.64
CA LEU A 72 5.88 14.64 9.47
C LEU A 72 4.87 13.72 10.19
N GLN A 73 3.75 14.31 10.61
CA GLN A 73 2.62 13.55 11.16
C GLN A 73 1.81 12.91 10.00
N PRO A 74 1.05 11.83 10.25
CA PRO A 74 0.26 11.16 9.20
C PRO A 74 -0.64 12.10 8.40
N HIS A 75 -1.26 13.09 9.03
CA HIS A 75 -2.12 14.05 8.34
C HIS A 75 -1.33 15.02 7.44
N GLU A 76 -0.08 15.34 7.77
CA GLU A 76 0.80 16.16 6.94
C GLU A 76 1.28 15.36 5.72
N ILE A 77 1.60 14.07 5.92
CA ILE A 77 1.94 13.13 4.85
C ILE A 77 0.76 12.97 3.87
N ALA A 78 -0.47 12.84 4.38
CA ALA A 78 -1.66 12.80 3.54
C ALA A 78 -1.84 14.10 2.74
N ARG A 79 -1.61 15.28 3.34
CA ARG A 79 -1.65 16.58 2.64
C ARG A 79 -0.56 16.72 1.58
N ALA A 80 0.59 16.10 1.78
CA ALA A 80 1.67 16.08 0.80
C ALA A 80 1.33 15.28 -0.48
N GLY A 81 0.25 14.47 -0.44
CA GLY A 81 -0.22 13.69 -1.59
C GLY A 81 0.03 12.18 -1.46
N ILE A 82 0.21 11.67 -0.26
CA ILE A 82 0.33 10.22 0.02
C ILE A 82 -1.01 9.71 0.56
N GLY A 83 -1.70 8.89 -0.22
CA GLY A 83 -2.91 8.18 0.19
C GLY A 83 -2.57 6.87 0.89
N ILE A 84 -3.30 6.52 1.95
CA ILE A 84 -2.97 5.36 2.79
C ILE A 84 -4.22 4.53 3.04
N LYS A 85 -4.19 3.25 2.66
CA LYS A 85 -5.15 2.24 3.07
C LYS A 85 -4.50 1.29 4.08
N PHE A 86 -5.07 1.22 5.26
CA PHE A 86 -4.61 0.35 6.34
C PHE A 86 -5.17 -1.07 6.21
N GLN A 87 -4.56 -2.02 6.93
CA GLN A 87 -5.02 -3.41 6.96
C GLN A 87 -6.43 -3.55 7.52
N VAL A 88 -6.80 -2.79 8.56
CA VAL A 88 -8.16 -2.77 9.12
C VAL A 88 -8.95 -1.63 8.49
N PRO A 89 -10.08 -1.90 7.83
CA PRO A 89 -10.92 -0.88 7.21
C PRO A 89 -11.37 0.19 8.20
N ARG A 90 -11.29 1.45 7.78
CA ARG A 90 -11.68 2.63 8.57
C ARG A 90 -12.86 3.33 7.94
N VAL A 91 -13.97 2.61 7.76
CA VAL A 91 -15.23 3.16 7.28
C VAL A 91 -16.15 3.49 8.45
N TYR A 92 -17.01 4.47 8.28
CA TYR A 92 -18.02 4.86 9.26
C TYR A 92 -19.28 4.02 9.01
N ASP A 93 -19.52 3.03 9.84
CA ASP A 93 -20.60 2.03 9.69
C ASP A 93 -22.01 2.65 9.61
N GLY A 94 -22.25 3.73 10.36
CA GLY A 94 -23.52 4.45 10.39
C GLY A 94 -23.74 5.42 9.22
N LEU A 95 -22.76 5.55 8.31
CA LEU A 95 -22.88 6.38 7.12
C LEU A 95 -23.03 5.52 5.87
N SER A 96 -23.69 6.07 4.85
CA SER A 96 -23.75 5.44 3.53
C SER A 96 -22.39 5.41 2.86
N VAL A 97 -22.25 4.60 1.80
CA VAL A 97 -21.05 4.57 0.95
C VAL A 97 -20.72 5.97 0.44
N ALA A 98 -21.72 6.69 -0.10
CA ALA A 98 -21.53 8.03 -0.62
C ALA A 98 -21.08 9.03 0.46
N GLU A 99 -21.63 8.95 1.67
CA GLU A 99 -21.25 9.84 2.78
C GLU A 99 -19.82 9.56 3.26
N ASN A 100 -19.38 8.30 3.33
CA ASN A 100 -17.99 7.95 3.62
C ASN A 100 -17.03 8.58 2.61
N LEU A 101 -17.31 8.42 1.32
CA LEU A 101 -16.52 9.02 0.24
C LEU A 101 -16.55 10.54 0.30
N TRP A 102 -17.72 11.14 0.56
CA TRP A 102 -17.89 12.58 0.63
C TRP A 102 -17.09 13.21 1.78
N LEU A 103 -17.09 12.57 2.95
CA LEU A 103 -16.28 13.03 4.08
C LEU A 103 -14.78 13.10 3.74
N SER A 104 -14.27 12.12 3.00
CA SER A 104 -12.89 12.12 2.54
C SER A 104 -12.66 13.16 1.45
N ALA A 105 -13.56 13.25 0.45
CA ALA A 105 -13.45 14.18 -0.67
C ALA A 105 -13.46 15.65 -0.24
N ARG A 106 -14.37 16.02 0.70
CA ARG A 106 -14.52 17.41 1.16
C ARG A 106 -13.26 17.98 1.78
N PHE A 107 -12.41 17.13 2.37
CA PHE A 107 -11.18 17.58 3.01
C PHE A 107 -10.21 18.22 2.02
N ARG A 108 -10.16 17.73 0.79
CA ARG A 108 -9.28 18.24 -0.28
C ARG A 108 -9.99 19.17 -1.24
N HIS A 109 -11.24 18.87 -1.59
CA HIS A 109 -11.99 19.54 -2.67
C HIS A 109 -13.04 20.53 -2.16
N GLY A 110 -13.21 20.64 -0.84
CA GLY A 110 -14.28 21.44 -0.24
C GLY A 110 -15.66 20.84 -0.47
N VAL A 111 -16.68 21.51 0.08
CA VAL A 111 -18.08 21.05 -0.01
C VAL A 111 -18.60 21.02 -1.45
N ALA A 112 -18.30 22.07 -2.21
CA ALA A 112 -18.81 22.23 -3.59
C ALA A 112 -18.21 21.21 -4.57
N GLY A 113 -16.94 20.82 -4.40
CA GLY A 113 -16.26 19.88 -5.30
C GLY A 113 -16.48 18.41 -4.96
N ALA A 114 -16.85 18.11 -3.73
CA ALA A 114 -16.90 16.73 -3.22
C ALA A 114 -17.90 15.83 -3.97
N GLY A 115 -19.04 16.36 -4.40
CA GLY A 115 -20.09 15.56 -5.06
C GLY A 115 -19.62 14.89 -6.36
N ALA A 116 -18.99 15.64 -7.25
CA ALA A 116 -18.48 15.12 -8.52
C ALA A 116 -17.37 14.07 -8.30
N ILE A 117 -16.55 14.27 -7.27
CA ILE A 117 -15.50 13.30 -6.89
C ILE A 117 -16.13 11.99 -6.39
N VAL A 118 -17.18 12.07 -5.57
CA VAL A 118 -17.91 10.89 -5.08
C VAL A 118 -18.46 10.07 -6.25
N ASP A 119 -19.12 10.70 -7.23
CA ASP A 119 -19.70 10.01 -8.37
C ASP A 119 -18.64 9.30 -9.21
N ARG A 120 -17.52 9.98 -9.48
CA ARG A 120 -16.36 9.37 -10.15
C ARG A 120 -15.83 8.16 -9.41
N VAL A 121 -15.55 8.31 -8.11
CA VAL A 121 -14.95 7.25 -7.31
C VAL A 121 -15.90 6.06 -7.12
N LEU A 122 -17.21 6.29 -6.97
CA LEU A 122 -18.21 5.21 -6.92
C LEU A 122 -18.15 4.34 -8.18
N ALA A 123 -18.00 4.98 -9.35
CA ALA A 123 -17.85 4.26 -10.62
C ALA A 123 -16.51 3.47 -10.66
N GLU A 124 -15.41 4.08 -10.22
CA GLU A 124 -14.09 3.46 -10.19
C GLU A 124 -14.05 2.21 -9.30
N ILE A 125 -14.62 2.28 -8.08
CA ILE A 125 -14.68 1.13 -7.17
C ILE A 125 -15.83 0.17 -7.47
N GLY A 126 -16.72 0.51 -8.45
CA GLY A 126 -17.85 -0.31 -8.91
C GLY A 126 -18.93 -0.49 -7.85
N LEU A 127 -19.22 0.56 -7.06
CA LEU A 127 -20.23 0.55 -6.01
C LEU A 127 -21.36 1.58 -6.24
N VAL A 128 -21.62 1.96 -7.49
CA VAL A 128 -22.67 2.94 -7.86
C VAL A 128 -24.04 2.50 -7.29
N GLU A 129 -24.42 1.24 -7.48
CA GLU A 129 -25.70 0.67 -7.00
C GLU A 129 -25.79 0.58 -5.46
N ARG A 130 -24.64 0.67 -4.79
CA ARG A 130 -24.54 0.64 -3.31
C ARG A 130 -24.41 2.03 -2.70
N ARG A 131 -24.53 3.09 -3.51
CA ARG A 131 -24.35 4.49 -3.11
C ARG A 131 -25.01 4.85 -1.78
N ALA A 132 -26.29 4.46 -1.60
CA ALA A 132 -27.11 4.76 -0.43
C ALA A 132 -27.05 3.67 0.67
N SER A 133 -26.36 2.55 0.43
CA SER A 133 -26.24 1.49 1.42
C SER A 133 -25.37 1.94 2.60
N LEU A 134 -25.78 1.62 3.82
CA LEU A 134 -24.95 1.85 5.02
C LEU A 134 -23.68 0.98 4.94
N ALA A 135 -22.53 1.57 5.25
CA ALA A 135 -21.26 0.86 5.19
C ALA A 135 -21.20 -0.35 6.15
N GLY A 136 -21.90 -0.28 7.28
CA GLY A 136 -22.01 -1.38 8.24
C GLY A 136 -22.73 -2.62 7.70
N HIS A 137 -23.53 -2.49 6.63
CA HIS A 137 -24.27 -3.60 6.02
C HIS A 137 -23.56 -4.19 4.79
N LEU A 138 -22.39 -3.66 4.42
CA LEU A 138 -21.62 -4.15 3.28
C LEU A 138 -20.88 -5.45 3.61
N SER A 139 -20.59 -6.23 2.56
CA SER A 139 -19.65 -7.35 2.66
C SER A 139 -18.24 -6.85 3.07
N HIS A 140 -17.40 -7.75 3.54
CA HIS A 140 -16.01 -7.39 3.87
C HIS A 140 -15.27 -6.81 2.65
N GLY A 141 -15.42 -7.40 1.48
CA GLY A 141 -14.82 -6.93 0.23
C GLY A 141 -15.31 -5.54 -0.17
N ASP A 142 -16.62 -5.30 -0.14
CA ASP A 142 -17.18 -3.99 -0.46
C ASP A 142 -16.67 -2.90 0.49
N ARG A 143 -16.55 -3.20 1.80
CA ARG A 143 -15.96 -2.27 2.79
C ARG A 143 -14.51 -1.91 2.46
N GLN A 144 -13.71 -2.89 2.04
CA GLN A 144 -12.33 -2.66 1.59
C GLN A 144 -12.29 -1.75 0.36
N TRP A 145 -13.23 -1.92 -0.60
CA TRP A 145 -13.30 -1.06 -1.78
C TRP A 145 -13.78 0.36 -1.43
N VAL A 146 -14.70 0.52 -0.47
CA VAL A 146 -15.07 1.86 0.05
C VAL A 146 -13.83 2.53 0.64
N GLU A 147 -13.01 1.83 1.43
CA GLU A 147 -11.78 2.41 2.01
C GLU A 147 -10.78 2.81 0.92
N ILE A 148 -10.58 1.98 -0.11
CA ILE A 148 -9.78 2.34 -1.29
C ILE A 148 -10.36 3.59 -1.96
N GLY A 149 -11.69 3.64 -2.12
CA GLY A 149 -12.40 4.79 -2.66
C GLY A 149 -12.13 6.06 -1.85
N MET A 150 -12.19 5.99 -0.52
CA MET A 150 -11.87 7.12 0.36
C MET A 150 -10.44 7.64 0.13
N VAL A 151 -9.48 6.77 -0.11
CA VAL A 151 -8.11 7.17 -0.49
C VAL A 151 -8.10 7.86 -1.84
N LEU A 152 -8.80 7.32 -2.84
CA LEU A 152 -8.87 7.87 -4.20
C LEU A 152 -9.52 9.26 -4.27
N THR A 153 -10.42 9.59 -3.34
CA THR A 153 -11.06 10.93 -3.30
C THR A 153 -10.06 12.07 -3.12
N SER A 154 -8.86 11.81 -2.62
CA SER A 154 -7.83 12.84 -2.42
C SER A 154 -6.91 13.04 -3.62
N ASP A 155 -7.11 12.33 -4.74
CA ASP A 155 -6.24 12.34 -5.93
C ASP A 155 -4.74 12.24 -5.54
N PRO A 156 -4.32 11.17 -4.86
CA PRO A 156 -2.97 11.06 -4.34
C PRO A 156 -1.94 10.80 -5.45
N ASP A 157 -0.72 11.33 -5.30
CA ASP A 157 0.41 11.02 -6.19
C ASP A 157 1.04 9.65 -5.89
N LEU A 158 0.97 9.24 -4.62
CA LEU A 158 1.43 7.95 -4.12
C LEU A 158 0.36 7.31 -3.26
N VAL A 159 0.05 6.04 -3.51
CA VAL A 159 -0.86 5.25 -2.68
C VAL A 159 -0.11 4.10 -2.02
N LEU A 160 -0.29 3.95 -0.73
CA LEU A 160 0.20 2.82 0.04
C LEU A 160 -0.99 1.94 0.45
N LEU A 161 -0.95 0.65 0.06
CA LEU A 161 -1.95 -0.34 0.40
C LEU A 161 -1.32 -1.42 1.29
N ASP A 162 -1.88 -1.63 2.49
CA ASP A 162 -1.44 -2.70 3.40
C ASP A 162 -2.44 -3.85 3.34
N GLU A 163 -2.02 -4.98 2.78
CA GLU A 163 -2.78 -6.22 2.62
C GLU A 163 -4.21 -5.97 2.06
N PRO A 164 -4.35 -5.38 0.86
CA PRO A 164 -5.65 -4.93 0.35
C PRO A 164 -6.64 -6.06 0.05
N THR A 165 -6.19 -7.32 0.02
CA THR A 165 -7.00 -8.51 -0.26
C THR A 165 -7.21 -9.39 0.98
N ALA A 166 -6.80 -8.94 2.17
CA ALA A 166 -6.96 -9.73 3.39
C ALA A 166 -8.44 -10.06 3.65
N GLY A 167 -8.74 -11.34 3.85
CA GLY A 167 -10.11 -11.82 4.13
C GLY A 167 -11.04 -11.83 2.92
N MET A 168 -10.56 -11.60 1.71
CA MET A 168 -11.33 -11.63 0.46
C MET A 168 -11.40 -13.04 -0.14
N THR A 169 -12.47 -13.30 -0.87
CA THR A 169 -12.58 -14.45 -1.78
C THR A 169 -11.65 -14.27 -2.98
N HIS A 170 -11.37 -15.36 -3.71
CA HIS A 170 -10.57 -15.28 -4.94
C HIS A 170 -11.17 -14.34 -6.00
N ALA A 171 -12.51 -14.25 -6.08
CA ALA A 171 -13.18 -13.35 -7.02
C ALA A 171 -12.98 -11.88 -6.63
N GLU A 172 -13.14 -11.55 -5.34
CA GLU A 172 -12.90 -10.21 -4.80
C GLU A 172 -11.43 -9.80 -4.93
N ALA A 173 -10.49 -10.73 -4.66
CA ALA A 173 -9.06 -10.48 -4.83
C ALA A 173 -8.70 -10.16 -6.29
N ARG A 174 -9.29 -10.87 -7.28
CA ARG A 174 -9.09 -10.56 -8.71
C ARG A 174 -9.62 -9.16 -9.04
N ARG A 175 -10.84 -8.83 -8.60
CA ARG A 175 -11.42 -7.49 -8.80
C ARG A 175 -10.55 -6.40 -8.15
N THR A 176 -10.02 -6.66 -6.96
CA THR A 176 -9.08 -5.75 -6.29
C THR A 176 -7.78 -5.58 -7.10
N ALA A 177 -7.28 -6.64 -7.73
CA ALA A 177 -6.13 -6.55 -8.62
C ALA A 177 -6.40 -5.66 -9.84
N ASP A 178 -7.60 -5.75 -10.44
CA ASP A 178 -8.00 -4.88 -11.54
C ASP A 178 -8.09 -3.42 -11.09
N LEU A 179 -8.69 -3.16 -9.93
CA LEU A 179 -8.76 -1.83 -9.34
C LEU A 179 -7.37 -1.25 -9.07
N VAL A 180 -6.45 -2.02 -8.49
CA VAL A 180 -5.07 -1.59 -8.22
C VAL A 180 -4.33 -1.25 -9.52
N ARG A 181 -4.51 -2.03 -10.59
CA ARG A 181 -3.93 -1.70 -11.91
C ARG A 181 -4.50 -0.42 -12.50
N GLU A 182 -5.81 -0.19 -12.35
CA GLU A 182 -6.43 1.07 -12.82
C GLU A 182 -5.92 2.27 -12.02
N MET A 183 -5.79 2.14 -10.70
CA MET A 183 -5.19 3.16 -9.83
C MET A 183 -3.76 3.50 -10.27
N ASN A 184 -2.97 2.50 -10.67
CA ASN A 184 -1.57 2.71 -11.08
C ASN A 184 -1.42 3.54 -12.36
N ARG A 185 -2.45 3.64 -13.19
CA ARG A 185 -2.44 4.53 -14.37
C ARG A 185 -2.37 6.01 -13.99
N ARG A 186 -2.77 6.37 -12.76
CA ARG A 186 -2.86 7.76 -12.28
C ARG A 186 -1.93 8.05 -11.12
N ALA A 187 -1.58 7.05 -10.32
CA ALA A 187 -0.77 7.19 -9.12
C ALA A 187 0.36 6.17 -9.09
N THR A 188 1.40 6.49 -8.37
CA THR A 188 2.45 5.54 -7.98
C THR A 188 1.94 4.69 -6.82
N LEU A 189 2.24 3.38 -6.78
CA LEU A 189 1.71 2.49 -5.76
C LEU A 189 2.79 1.70 -5.03
N ILE A 190 2.61 1.57 -3.72
CA ILE A 190 3.27 0.55 -2.89
C ILE A 190 2.19 -0.36 -2.33
N VAL A 191 2.33 -1.66 -2.55
CA VAL A 191 1.40 -2.67 -2.05
C VAL A 191 2.17 -3.65 -1.18
N VAL A 192 1.85 -3.70 0.11
CA VAL A 192 2.33 -4.77 1.00
C VAL A 192 1.35 -5.93 0.88
N ALA A 193 1.85 -7.11 0.51
CA ALA A 193 1.02 -8.30 0.34
C ALA A 193 1.79 -9.58 0.71
N HIS A 194 1.04 -10.61 1.08
CA HIS A 194 1.56 -11.96 1.33
C HIS A 194 0.96 -12.99 0.36
N ASP A 195 -0.13 -12.68 -0.33
CA ASP A 195 -0.76 -13.52 -1.35
C ASP A 195 0.04 -13.41 -2.67
N MET A 196 0.75 -14.48 -3.01
CA MET A 196 1.61 -14.52 -4.19
C MET A 196 0.83 -14.54 -5.51
N ASP A 197 -0.42 -15.03 -5.51
CA ASP A 197 -1.27 -14.99 -6.70
C ASP A 197 -1.74 -13.57 -6.98
N PHE A 198 -2.12 -12.85 -5.94
CA PHE A 198 -2.42 -11.43 -6.06
C PHE A 198 -1.21 -10.62 -6.52
N VAL A 199 -0.04 -10.83 -5.88
CA VAL A 199 1.21 -10.15 -6.27
C VAL A 199 1.55 -10.41 -7.73
N ARG A 200 1.47 -11.65 -8.22
CA ARG A 200 1.70 -12.00 -9.63
C ARG A 200 0.80 -11.23 -10.60
N ASN A 201 -0.44 -10.99 -10.18
CA ASN A 201 -1.43 -10.31 -11.02
C ASN A 201 -1.18 -8.80 -11.13
N ILE A 202 -0.53 -8.16 -10.14
CA ILE A 202 -0.39 -6.70 -10.11
C ILE A 202 1.05 -6.21 -10.23
N ALA A 203 2.04 -6.98 -9.80
CA ALA A 203 3.41 -6.49 -9.60
C ALA A 203 4.09 -6.11 -10.92
N GLY A 204 4.45 -4.83 -11.05
CA GLY A 204 5.45 -4.39 -12.03
C GLY A 204 6.87 -4.64 -11.52
N TYR A 205 7.09 -4.41 -10.23
CA TYR A 205 8.37 -4.61 -9.56
C TYR A 205 8.16 -5.07 -8.12
N VAL A 206 9.04 -5.93 -7.60
CA VAL A 206 8.91 -6.55 -6.28
C VAL A 206 10.16 -6.26 -5.45
N THR A 207 9.95 -5.85 -4.21
CA THR A 207 10.98 -5.78 -3.16
C THR A 207 10.71 -6.89 -2.14
N VAL A 208 11.68 -7.76 -1.93
CA VAL A 208 11.62 -8.82 -0.92
C VAL A 208 12.35 -8.35 0.32
N LEU A 209 11.63 -8.27 1.44
CA LEU A 209 12.22 -7.98 2.74
C LEU A 209 12.51 -9.27 3.52
N HIS A 210 13.65 -9.27 4.21
CA HIS A 210 14.02 -10.31 5.16
C HIS A 210 14.82 -9.71 6.32
N ARG A 211 14.38 -9.98 7.56
CA ARG A 211 15.05 -9.52 8.79
C ARG A 211 15.34 -8.00 8.80
N GLY A 212 14.39 -7.20 8.34
CA GLY A 212 14.48 -5.74 8.36
C GLY A 212 15.25 -5.11 7.20
N ALA A 213 15.84 -5.89 6.30
CA ALA A 213 16.62 -5.41 5.16
C ALA A 213 16.00 -5.84 3.82
N VAL A 214 16.38 -5.18 2.73
CA VAL A 214 16.08 -5.62 1.37
C VAL A 214 16.94 -6.83 1.04
N LEU A 215 16.30 -7.95 0.73
CA LEU A 215 16.96 -9.18 0.31
C LEU A 215 17.18 -9.25 -1.20
N ALA A 216 16.16 -8.85 -1.95
CA ALA A 216 16.18 -8.83 -3.42
C ALA A 216 15.16 -7.82 -3.93
N GLU A 217 15.44 -7.28 -5.11
CA GLU A 217 14.53 -6.44 -5.88
C GLU A 217 14.58 -6.86 -7.35
N GLY A 218 13.44 -6.79 -8.06
CA GLY A 218 13.37 -7.14 -9.46
C GLY A 218 11.94 -7.35 -9.94
N THR A 219 11.79 -7.78 -11.18
CA THR A 219 10.53 -8.28 -11.73
C THR A 219 10.09 -9.55 -11.01
N MET A 220 8.82 -9.92 -11.17
CA MET A 220 8.31 -11.15 -10.56
C MET A 220 9.05 -12.40 -11.05
N GLU A 221 9.48 -12.42 -12.33
CA GLU A 221 10.28 -13.50 -12.90
C GLU A 221 11.66 -13.61 -12.24
N GLU A 222 12.37 -12.48 -12.07
CA GLU A 222 13.68 -12.43 -11.42
C GLU A 222 13.59 -12.88 -9.96
N ILE A 223 12.58 -12.43 -9.23
CA ILE A 223 12.35 -12.82 -7.83
C ILE A 223 12.07 -14.32 -7.70
N ARG A 224 11.28 -14.90 -8.60
CA ARG A 224 11.00 -16.36 -8.63
C ARG A 224 12.23 -17.18 -8.97
N ALA A 225 13.11 -16.67 -9.83
CA ALA A 225 14.36 -17.32 -10.22
C ALA A 225 15.45 -17.22 -9.14
N ASN A 226 15.29 -16.34 -8.17
CA ASN A 226 16.28 -16.11 -7.11
C ASN A 226 16.27 -17.26 -6.09
N ASP A 227 17.35 -18.04 -6.04
CA ASP A 227 17.48 -19.20 -5.16
C ASP A 227 17.40 -18.82 -3.67
N VAL A 228 17.96 -17.67 -3.28
CA VAL A 228 17.93 -17.19 -1.88
C VAL A 228 16.50 -16.85 -1.46
N VAL A 229 15.74 -16.18 -2.33
CA VAL A 229 14.32 -15.89 -2.07
C VAL A 229 13.53 -17.19 -1.95
N ARG A 230 13.75 -18.12 -2.87
CA ARG A 230 13.08 -19.42 -2.87
C ARG A 230 13.35 -20.21 -1.60
N ASP A 231 14.59 -20.26 -1.14
CA ASP A 231 14.97 -20.99 0.09
C ASP A 231 14.33 -20.39 1.34
N ILE A 232 14.13 -19.09 1.40
CA ILE A 232 13.46 -18.41 2.51
C ILE A 232 11.96 -18.67 2.53
N TYR A 233 11.30 -18.71 1.36
CA TYR A 233 9.84 -18.91 1.26
C TYR A 233 9.43 -20.39 1.32
N LEU A 234 10.25 -21.31 0.75
CA LEU A 234 9.92 -22.73 0.64
C LEU A 234 10.65 -23.59 1.71
N GLY A 235 11.53 -22.99 2.51
CA GLY A 235 12.45 -23.73 3.36
C GLY A 235 13.56 -24.39 2.53
N LYS A 236 14.75 -24.57 3.12
CA LYS A 236 15.86 -25.26 2.46
C LYS A 236 15.40 -26.66 2.04
N ARG A 237 15.40 -26.97 0.74
CA ARG A 237 15.33 -28.36 0.30
C ARG A 237 16.47 -29.11 0.99
N PRO A 238 16.21 -30.31 1.58
CA PRO A 238 17.31 -31.17 2.01
C PRO A 238 18.23 -31.36 0.80
N ARG A 239 19.48 -30.93 0.90
CA ARG A 239 20.48 -31.28 -0.12
C ARG A 239 20.47 -32.80 -0.20
N ALA A 240 20.13 -33.37 -1.35
CA ALA A 240 20.35 -34.77 -1.63
C ALA A 240 21.83 -35.04 -1.33
N ARG A 241 22.09 -35.88 -0.32
CA ARG A 241 23.44 -36.36 -0.05
C ARG A 241 23.82 -37.23 -1.23
N SER A 242 24.79 -36.75 -2.00
CA SER A 242 25.53 -37.56 -3.00
C SER A 242 26.36 -38.60 -2.26
#